data_d45f452f183dba4f0ad2574f10c0ed5a
#
_entry.id   d45f452f183dba4f0ad2574f10c0ed5a
#
_cell.length_a   1.000
_cell.length_b   1.000
_cell.length_c   1.000
_cell.angle_alpha   90.00
_cell.angle_beta   90.00
_cell.angle_gamma   90.00
#
_symmetry.space_group_name_H-M   'P 1'
#
loop_
_entity.id
_entity.type
_entity.pdbx_description
1 polymer ?
#
loop_
_entity_poly.entity_id
_entity_poly.type
_entity_poly.pdbx_seq_one_letter_code
_entity_poly.pdbx_strand_id
1 'polypeptide(L)'
;MTKESLNSKKIIKKIEEKSKDIKRYNVKKIGLFGSFAKNKQHKKSDIDIIVTFDKETFDNYMDLLFLLEKMFKRKIDLVIEHDLYPELSYVKKETKYVQL
;
A
#
# COMPACT_ATOMS: atom_id res chain seq x y z
N MET A 1 25.80 -3.74 12.26
CA MET A 1 25.02 -3.49 11.06
C MET A 1 23.82 -2.62 11.36
N THR A 2 23.76 -1.46 10.79
CA THR A 2 22.65 -0.56 11.02
C THR A 2 21.42 -1.06 10.26
N LYS A 3 20.30 -1.23 10.97
CA LYS A 3 19.04 -1.53 10.33
C LYS A 3 18.62 -0.31 9.51
N GLU A 4 18.44 -0.50 8.23
CA GLU A 4 17.92 0.56 7.39
C GLU A 4 16.49 0.88 7.77
N SER A 5 16.21 2.15 7.98
CA SER A 5 14.84 2.60 8.23
C SER A 5 13.99 2.41 6.98
N LEU A 6 12.76 1.97 7.18
CA LEU A 6 11.81 1.85 6.08
C LEU A 6 11.37 3.25 5.64
N ASN A 7 11.28 3.46 4.33
CA ASN A 7 10.83 4.74 3.76
C ASN A 7 10.01 4.49 2.51
N SER A 8 9.44 5.55 1.93
CA SER A 8 8.56 5.43 0.77
C SER A 8 9.25 4.75 -0.42
N LYS A 9 10.49 5.10 -0.67
CA LYS A 9 11.28 4.54 -1.77
C LYS A 9 11.41 3.02 -1.65
N LYS A 10 11.74 2.55 -0.46
CA LYS A 10 11.90 1.11 -0.19
C LYS A 10 10.58 0.37 -0.28
N ILE A 11 9.51 0.98 0.22
CA ILE A 11 8.17 0.39 0.16
C ILE A 11 7.74 0.22 -1.30
N ILE A 12 7.86 1.28 -2.08
CA ILE A 12 7.46 1.27 -3.50
C ILE A 12 8.27 0.23 -4.26
N LYS A 13 9.57 0.18 -4.03
CA LYS A 13 10.44 -0.78 -4.69
C LYS A 13 10.04 -2.23 -4.38
N LYS A 14 9.76 -2.53 -3.12
CA LYS A 14 9.32 -3.87 -2.73
C LYS A 14 8.00 -4.26 -3.37
N ILE A 15 7.06 -3.33 -3.45
CA ILE A 15 5.78 -3.58 -4.11
C ILE A 15 6.00 -3.85 -5.60
N GLU A 16 6.85 -3.07 -6.26
CA GLU A 16 7.19 -3.31 -7.66
C GLU A 16 7.79 -4.69 -7.87
N GLU A 17 8.68 -5.11 -6.99
CA GLU A 17 9.33 -6.44 -7.08
C GLU A 17 8.32 -7.57 -6.92
N LYS A 18 7.21 -7.34 -6.21
CA LYS A 18 6.16 -8.33 -5.99
C LYS A 18 4.93 -8.11 -6.89
N SER A 19 5.09 -7.35 -7.96
CA SER A 19 3.96 -7.01 -8.83
C SER A 19 3.22 -8.23 -9.37
N LYS A 20 3.94 -9.30 -9.71
CA LYS A 20 3.31 -10.54 -10.20
C LYS A 20 2.37 -11.16 -9.16
N ASP A 21 2.84 -11.23 -7.92
CA ASP A 21 2.03 -11.80 -6.83
C ASP A 21 0.84 -10.91 -6.54
N ILE A 22 1.05 -9.60 -6.54
CA ILE A 22 -0.01 -8.63 -6.28
C ILE A 22 -1.09 -8.71 -7.35
N LYS A 23 -0.70 -8.82 -8.62
CA LYS A 23 -1.65 -8.94 -9.74
C LYS A 23 -2.50 -10.22 -9.67
N ARG A 24 -2.01 -11.26 -9.02
CA ARG A 24 -2.79 -12.50 -8.83
C ARG A 24 -4.08 -12.26 -8.06
N TYR A 25 -4.11 -11.22 -7.24
CA TYR A 25 -5.29 -10.86 -6.44
C TYR A 25 -6.18 -9.86 -7.15
N ASN A 26 -6.04 -9.75 -8.47
CA ASN A 26 -6.85 -8.86 -9.30
C ASN A 26 -6.70 -7.39 -8.94
N VAL A 27 -5.50 -6.98 -8.54
CA VAL A 27 -5.19 -5.59 -8.26
C VAL A 27 -4.98 -4.85 -9.57
N LYS A 28 -5.73 -3.77 -9.75
CA LYS A 28 -5.59 -2.88 -10.90
C LYS A 28 -4.60 -1.77 -10.61
N LYS A 29 -4.65 -1.21 -9.41
CA LYS A 29 -3.88 -0.04 -9.05
C LYS A 29 -3.58 -0.08 -7.56
N ILE A 30 -2.36 0.27 -7.17
CA ILE A 30 -1.95 0.30 -5.78
C ILE A 30 -1.04 1.49 -5.54
N GLY A 31 -1.15 2.10 -4.37
CA GLY A 31 -0.33 3.25 -4.03
C GLY A 31 -0.08 3.39 -2.55
N LEU A 32 0.91 4.19 -2.23
CA LEU A 32 1.31 4.51 -0.85
C LEU A 32 0.81 5.91 -0.50
N PHE A 33 0.12 6.03 0.63
CA PHE A 33 -0.30 7.34 1.12
C PHE A 33 0.04 7.48 2.60
N GLY A 34 -0.43 8.55 3.23
CA GLY A 34 -0.22 8.76 4.66
C GLY A 34 1.19 9.16 5.03
N SER A 35 1.61 8.84 6.24
CA SER A 35 2.88 9.32 6.81
C SER A 35 4.10 8.88 6.01
N PHE A 36 4.13 7.63 5.53
CA PHE A 36 5.26 7.16 4.73
C PHE A 36 5.38 7.89 3.40
N ALA A 37 4.24 8.19 2.77
CA ALA A 37 4.26 8.93 1.51
C ALA A 37 4.78 10.37 1.69
N LYS A 38 4.54 10.94 2.86
CA LYS A 38 4.96 12.31 3.19
C LYS A 38 6.32 12.38 3.88
N ASN A 39 6.98 11.25 4.10
CA ASN A 39 8.23 11.14 4.85
C ASN A 39 8.11 11.69 6.28
N LYS A 40 6.93 11.50 6.89
CA LYS A 40 6.66 11.90 8.27
C LYS A 40 6.46 10.70 9.18
N GLN A 41 6.90 9.54 8.75
CA GLN A 41 6.76 8.31 9.50
C GLN A 41 7.72 8.27 10.69
N HIS A 42 7.35 7.48 11.68
CA HIS A 42 8.20 7.14 12.81
C HIS A 42 8.18 5.61 13.02
N LYS A 43 8.96 5.14 13.99
CA LYS A 43 9.21 3.69 14.15
C LYS A 43 7.97 2.82 14.22
N LYS A 44 6.87 3.35 14.76
CA LYS A 44 5.62 2.61 14.93
C LYS A 44 4.54 2.97 13.93
N SER A 45 4.87 3.74 12.90
CA SER A 45 3.89 4.13 11.89
C SER A 45 3.37 2.92 11.14
N ASP A 46 2.05 2.86 10.94
CA ASP A 46 1.45 1.87 10.03
C ASP A 46 1.75 2.29 8.59
N ILE A 47 1.75 1.33 7.68
CA ILE A 47 1.89 1.63 6.27
C ILE A 47 0.49 1.77 5.68
N ASP A 48 0.19 2.95 5.13
CA ASP A 48 -1.11 3.25 4.53
C ASP A 48 -1.07 2.98 3.04
N ILE A 49 -1.83 1.99 2.60
CA ILE A 49 -1.88 1.56 1.20
C ILE A 49 -3.29 1.75 0.67
N ILE A 50 -3.38 2.34 -0.53
CA ILE A 50 -4.65 2.50 -1.23
C ILE A 50 -4.65 1.56 -2.44
N VAL A 51 -5.77 0.91 -2.71
CA VAL A 51 -5.84 -0.11 -3.75
C VAL A 51 -7.16 -0.01 -4.53
N THR A 52 -7.07 -0.33 -5.82
CA THR A 52 -8.23 -0.53 -6.69
C THR A 52 -8.12 -1.93 -7.27
N PHE A 53 -9.21 -2.70 -7.20
CA PHE A 53 -9.27 -4.06 -7.75
C PHE A 53 -10.03 -4.08 -9.06
N ASP A 54 -9.57 -4.90 -10.00
CA ASP A 54 -10.37 -5.25 -11.18
C ASP A 54 -11.56 -6.13 -10.77
N LYS A 55 -11.31 -7.01 -9.82
CA LYS A 55 -12.34 -7.85 -9.23
C LYS A 55 -12.22 -7.74 -7.72
N GLU A 56 -13.10 -6.96 -7.13
CA GLU A 56 -13.09 -6.72 -5.69
C GLU A 56 -13.87 -7.81 -4.98
N THR A 57 -13.14 -8.66 -4.25
CA THR A 57 -13.72 -9.70 -3.42
C THR A 57 -13.08 -9.67 -2.05
N PHE A 58 -13.78 -10.22 -1.06
CA PHE A 58 -13.22 -10.36 0.28
C PHE A 58 -11.90 -11.13 0.24
N ASP A 59 -11.86 -12.23 -0.51
CA ASP A 59 -10.66 -13.06 -0.59
C ASP A 59 -9.48 -12.29 -1.21
N ASN A 60 -9.73 -11.56 -2.30
CA ASN A 60 -8.66 -10.77 -2.93
C ASN A 60 -8.14 -9.69 -1.98
N TYR A 61 -9.04 -9.03 -1.26
CA TYR A 61 -8.64 -8.02 -0.28
C TYR A 61 -7.79 -8.63 0.84
N MET A 62 -8.26 -9.71 1.43
CA MET A 62 -7.56 -10.35 2.56
C MET A 62 -6.23 -10.95 2.13
N ASP A 63 -6.18 -11.59 0.97
CA ASP A 63 -4.94 -12.16 0.45
C ASP A 63 -3.90 -11.08 0.20
N LEU A 64 -4.32 -9.95 -0.38
CA LEU A 64 -3.42 -8.82 -0.58
C LEU A 64 -2.92 -8.26 0.76
N LEU A 65 -3.82 -8.08 1.70
CA LEU A 65 -3.47 -7.57 3.03
C LEU A 65 -2.42 -8.47 3.70
N PHE A 66 -2.64 -9.78 3.68
CA PHE A 66 -1.70 -10.74 4.28
C PHE A 66 -0.35 -10.72 3.57
N LEU A 67 -0.36 -10.63 2.25
CA LEU A 67 0.89 -10.52 1.51
C LEU A 67 1.68 -9.28 1.91
N LEU A 68 1.01 -8.13 1.98
CA LEU A 68 1.67 -6.87 2.34
C LEU A 68 2.19 -6.90 3.78
N GLU A 69 1.41 -7.43 4.71
CA GLU A 69 1.86 -7.55 6.09
C GLU A 69 3.08 -8.47 6.21
N LYS A 70 3.09 -9.54 5.45
CA LYS A 70 4.22 -10.47 5.42
C LYS A 70 5.47 -9.83 4.82
N MET A 71 5.29 -9.06 3.75
CA MET A 71 6.40 -8.38 3.07
C MET A 71 7.09 -7.37 3.97
N PHE A 72 6.32 -6.58 4.69
CA PHE A 72 6.86 -5.47 5.47
C PHE A 72 6.99 -5.78 6.96
N LYS A 73 6.44 -6.89 7.42
CA LYS A 73 6.41 -7.28 8.84
C LYS A 73 5.93 -6.13 9.71
N ARG A 74 4.88 -5.47 9.25
CA ARG A 74 4.33 -4.27 9.87
C ARG A 74 2.84 -4.22 9.59
N LYS A 75 2.10 -3.55 10.45
CA LYS A 75 0.67 -3.36 10.24
C LYS A 75 0.42 -2.53 8.98
N ILE A 76 -0.49 -3.01 8.15
CA ILE A 76 -0.90 -2.34 6.91
C ILE A 76 -2.33 -1.84 7.08
N ASP A 77 -2.53 -0.56 6.78
CA ASP A 77 -3.86 0.02 6.67
C ASP A 77 -4.23 0.02 5.19
N LEU A 78 -5.00 -0.97 4.77
CA LEU A 78 -5.34 -1.18 3.37
C LEU A 78 -6.72 -0.63 3.07
N VAL A 79 -6.75 0.44 2.27
CA VAL A 79 -7.98 1.17 1.93
C VAL A 79 -8.31 0.97 0.46
N ILE A 80 -9.58 0.66 0.16
CA ILE A 80 -10.05 0.56 -1.22
C ILE A 80 -10.40 1.98 -1.68
N GLU A 81 -9.85 2.39 -2.82
CA GLU A 81 -9.92 3.77 -3.29
C GLU A 81 -11.36 4.30 -3.37
N HIS A 82 -12.30 3.52 -3.88
CA HIS A 82 -13.68 3.98 -4.03
C HIS A 82 -14.43 4.11 -2.69
N ASP A 83 -13.88 3.57 -1.61
CA ASP A 83 -14.48 3.70 -0.27
C ASP A 83 -14.08 5.00 0.42
N LEU A 84 -13.19 5.78 -0.18
CA LEU A 84 -12.82 7.08 0.39
C LEU A 84 -13.98 8.06 0.27
N TYR A 85 -14.27 8.75 1.37
CA TYR A 85 -15.26 9.82 1.33
C TYR A 85 -14.78 10.96 0.44
N PRO A 86 -15.71 11.69 -0.23
CA PRO A 86 -15.32 12.82 -1.09
C PRO A 86 -14.44 13.85 -0.37
N GLU A 87 -14.64 14.05 0.92
CA GLU A 87 -13.84 14.98 1.72
C GLU A 87 -12.38 14.57 1.82
N LEU A 88 -12.10 13.28 1.61
CA LEU A 88 -10.74 12.74 1.66
C LEU A 88 -10.13 12.57 0.28
N SER A 89 -10.73 13.14 -0.75
CA SER A 89 -10.22 13.01 -2.13
C SER A 89 -8.80 13.55 -2.29
N TYR A 90 -8.38 14.47 -1.42
CA TYR A 90 -7.00 14.98 -1.43
C TYR A 90 -5.97 13.86 -1.20
N VAL A 91 -6.36 12.78 -0.56
CA VAL A 91 -5.48 11.64 -0.32
C VAL A 91 -4.96 11.08 -1.65
N LYS A 92 -5.80 11.06 -2.68
CA LYS A 92 -5.41 10.59 -4.01
C LYS A 92 -4.28 11.44 -4.61
N LYS A 93 -4.32 12.75 -4.38
CA LYS A 93 -3.28 13.66 -4.87
C LYS A 93 -1.95 13.48 -4.17
N GLU A 94 -1.98 13.06 -2.91
CA GLU A 94 -0.79 12.81 -2.11
C GLU A 94 -0.27 11.37 -2.26
N THR A 95 -1.01 10.52 -2.92
CA THR A 95 -0.67 9.11 -3.09
C THR A 95 0.45 8.93 -4.10
N LYS A 96 1.43 8.13 -3.74
CA LYS A 96 2.49 7.70 -4.65
C LYS A 96 2.10 6.35 -5.21
N TYR A 97 1.57 6.34 -6.43
CA TYR A 97 1.14 5.09 -7.07
C TYR A 97 2.33 4.28 -7.54
N VAL A 98 2.19 2.97 -7.41
CA VAL A 98 3.22 2.02 -7.81
C VAL A 98 2.84 1.46 -9.18
N GLN A 99 3.80 1.39 -10.07
CA GLN A 99 3.60 0.80 -11.38
C GLN A 99 3.69 -0.72 -11.28
N LEU A 100 2.60 -1.40 -11.61
CA LEU A 100 2.54 -2.87 -11.55
C LEU A 100 2.90 -3.52 -12.91
#